data_0e9f36dea4f474c1236aec6c9bc27de3
#
_entry.id   0e9f36dea4f474c1236aec6c9bc27de3
#
_cell.length_a   1.000
_cell.length_b   1.000
_cell.length_c   1.000
_cell.angle_alpha   90.00
_cell.angle_beta   90.00
_cell.angle_gamma   90.00
#
_symmetry.space_group_name_H-M   'P 1'
#
loop_
_entity.id
_entity.type
_entity.pdbx_description
1 polymer ?
#
loop_
_entity_poly.entity_id
_entity_poly.type
_entity_poly.pdbx_seq_one_letter_code
_entity_poly.pdbx_strand_id
1 'polypeptide(L)'
;HEIVINGDWITKSSTKAVSEVSEVFVISPNKNIFEREGTIVFKVGNLSETVTIAQAATSLNIVADKTGMNNDAPALAAKMGLGWNLGNTLEATDGTTAGETTWGNPKASKALIDGVKAAGFNTVRIPCAWNAYIEDQATYKISDARLARVKEVVDYCIDNNMYAIINIHWDGGWLEENPTYDKQVEVNKKQKALWEQIAVYFRDYDEHLLFAGTNEVHANYNTPSAENIEVQQSYNQTFINAVRSTGGKNTWRNLIVQSYNTNIDYAVNYMKMPTDPTANRIMAEVHYYDPYDFTLAEENTIFLWGKDFSGAGVSTWGQEDWADTQFGKIKTNFVDKGIPVILGEYAATLRASLSTADYANHVKARNYYLNYITKVAVQNGLVPVYWDNGPTGDKASGLFNRTTGEQVRIDAINAIISAGK
;
A
#
# COMPACT_ATOMS: atom_id res chain seq x y z
N HIS A 1 -17.14 -36.09 -21.77
CA HIS A 1 -16.10 -35.25 -22.39
C HIS A 1 -15.45 -34.36 -21.28
N GLU A 2 -14.21 -34.07 -21.46
CA GLU A 2 -13.43 -33.19 -20.57
C GLU A 2 -13.14 -31.90 -21.32
N ILE A 3 -13.24 -30.76 -20.62
CA ILE A 3 -12.86 -29.45 -21.13
C ILE A 3 -11.74 -28.93 -20.23
N VAL A 4 -10.58 -28.64 -20.82
CA VAL A 4 -9.45 -28.04 -20.14
C VAL A 4 -9.31 -26.61 -20.64
N ILE A 5 -9.28 -25.64 -19.71
CA ILE A 5 -9.15 -24.22 -20.01
C ILE A 5 -7.78 -23.77 -19.52
N ASN A 6 -6.99 -23.16 -20.39
CA ASN A 6 -5.73 -22.52 -20.09
C ASN A 6 -5.88 -21.03 -20.35
N GLY A 7 -5.86 -20.26 -19.27
CA GLY A 7 -6.12 -18.82 -19.22
C GLY A 7 -7.20 -18.54 -18.19
N ASP A 8 -6.83 -17.91 -17.09
CA ASP A 8 -7.71 -17.57 -15.94
C ASP A 8 -8.81 -16.55 -16.28
N TRP A 9 -8.66 -15.87 -17.41
CA TRP A 9 -9.63 -14.93 -18.00
C TRP A 9 -10.67 -15.58 -18.91
N ILE A 10 -10.61 -16.90 -19.12
CA ILE A 10 -11.58 -17.69 -19.87
C ILE A 10 -12.39 -18.51 -18.85
N THR A 11 -13.69 -18.29 -18.79
CA THR A 11 -14.56 -19.04 -17.88
C THR A 11 -15.70 -19.71 -18.63
N LYS A 12 -16.03 -20.95 -18.23
CA LYS A 12 -17.22 -21.63 -18.74
C LYS A 12 -18.46 -20.98 -18.10
N SER A 13 -19.44 -20.60 -18.92
CA SER A 13 -20.73 -20.10 -18.43
C SER A 13 -21.48 -21.20 -17.69
N SER A 14 -22.14 -20.85 -16.59
CA SER A 14 -23.06 -21.76 -15.88
C SER A 14 -24.40 -21.94 -16.58
N THR A 15 -24.66 -21.17 -17.64
CA THR A 15 -25.90 -21.28 -18.43
C THR A 15 -25.87 -22.57 -19.22
N LYS A 16 -26.78 -23.50 -18.94
CA LYS A 16 -26.93 -24.74 -19.73
C LYS A 16 -27.34 -24.36 -21.13
N ALA A 17 -26.57 -24.83 -22.11
CA ALA A 17 -26.99 -24.77 -23.50
C ALA A 17 -28.22 -25.69 -23.77
N VAL A 18 -29.08 -25.25 -24.65
CA VAL A 18 -30.33 -25.96 -24.99
C VAL A 18 -30.07 -27.20 -25.88
N SER A 19 -28.83 -27.41 -26.31
CA SER A 19 -28.42 -28.62 -27.10
C SER A 19 -27.16 -29.21 -26.49
N GLU A 20 -27.02 -30.51 -26.56
CA GLU A 20 -25.92 -31.33 -26.05
C GLU A 20 -24.53 -31.00 -26.67
N VAL A 21 -24.46 -30.07 -27.61
CA VAL A 21 -23.26 -29.77 -28.43
C VAL A 21 -22.79 -28.31 -28.29
N SER A 22 -23.43 -27.49 -27.46
CA SER A 22 -23.09 -26.06 -27.31
C SER A 22 -22.61 -25.76 -25.90
N GLU A 23 -21.38 -25.23 -25.79
CA GLU A 23 -20.83 -24.69 -24.55
C GLU A 23 -20.56 -23.20 -24.72
N VAL A 24 -20.84 -22.41 -23.67
CA VAL A 24 -20.66 -20.97 -23.67
C VAL A 24 -19.50 -20.60 -22.76
N PHE A 25 -18.60 -19.78 -23.26
CA PHE A 25 -17.45 -19.25 -22.51
C PHE A 25 -17.56 -17.74 -22.45
N VAL A 26 -17.20 -17.18 -21.29
CA VAL A 26 -17.05 -15.76 -21.10
C VAL A 26 -15.57 -15.42 -21.20
N ILE A 27 -15.23 -14.45 -22.05
CA ILE A 27 -13.87 -13.97 -22.29
C ILE A 27 -13.78 -12.58 -21.68
N SER A 28 -13.06 -12.44 -20.58
CA SER A 28 -12.84 -11.15 -19.93
C SER A 28 -11.96 -10.23 -20.78
N PRO A 29 -12.22 -8.91 -20.87
CA PRO A 29 -11.38 -7.98 -21.61
C PRO A 29 -9.93 -8.03 -21.14
N ASN A 30 -8.99 -7.92 -22.07
CA ASN A 30 -7.59 -7.72 -21.74
C ASN A 30 -7.37 -6.30 -21.22
N LYS A 31 -6.98 -6.17 -19.95
CA LYS A 31 -6.65 -4.89 -19.31
C LYS A 31 -5.15 -4.63 -19.22
N ASN A 32 -4.32 -5.49 -19.84
CA ASN A 32 -2.87 -5.36 -19.86
C ASN A 32 -2.40 -4.68 -21.16
N ILE A 33 -1.27 -3.99 -21.10
CA ILE A 33 -0.59 -3.41 -22.27
C ILE A 33 0.16 -4.44 -23.12
N PHE A 34 0.07 -5.73 -22.76
CA PHE A 34 0.58 -6.84 -23.53
C PHE A 34 -0.59 -7.64 -24.10
N GLU A 35 -0.42 -8.16 -25.30
CA GLU A 35 -1.33 -9.16 -25.84
C GLU A 35 -1.30 -10.43 -25.02
N ARG A 36 -2.37 -11.19 -25.07
CA ARG A 36 -2.44 -12.49 -24.40
C ARG A 36 -3.14 -13.53 -25.25
N GLU A 37 -2.80 -14.77 -24.99
CA GLU A 37 -3.37 -15.94 -25.66
C GLU A 37 -3.79 -16.98 -24.61
N GLY A 38 -4.89 -17.63 -24.84
CA GLY A 38 -5.38 -18.73 -24.02
C GLY A 38 -5.99 -19.82 -24.89
N THR A 39 -6.16 -21.01 -24.34
CA THR A 39 -6.70 -22.15 -25.07
C THR A 39 -7.85 -22.82 -24.33
N ILE A 40 -8.81 -23.33 -25.11
CA ILE A 40 -9.84 -24.26 -24.66
C ILE A 40 -9.62 -25.58 -25.38
N VAL A 41 -9.38 -26.63 -24.63
CA VAL A 41 -9.16 -27.98 -25.19
C VAL A 41 -10.37 -28.87 -24.90
N PHE A 42 -11.01 -29.33 -25.94
CA PHE A 42 -12.12 -30.27 -25.86
C PHE A 42 -11.59 -31.69 -26.05
N LYS A 43 -11.91 -32.60 -25.14
CA LYS A 43 -11.46 -33.99 -25.19
C LYS A 43 -12.63 -34.96 -25.16
N VAL A 44 -12.62 -35.92 -26.05
CA VAL A 44 -13.57 -37.05 -26.10
C VAL A 44 -12.80 -38.35 -26.36
N GLY A 45 -12.62 -39.16 -25.33
CA GLY A 45 -11.76 -40.35 -25.41
C GLY A 45 -10.31 -39.95 -25.75
N ASN A 46 -9.76 -40.48 -26.82
CA ASN A 46 -8.41 -40.16 -27.31
C ASN A 46 -8.35 -39.00 -28.31
N LEU A 47 -9.51 -38.43 -28.65
CA LEU A 47 -9.58 -37.26 -29.53
C LEU A 47 -9.53 -35.96 -28.73
N SER A 48 -8.79 -34.98 -29.24
CA SER A 48 -8.77 -33.63 -28.67
C SER A 48 -8.77 -32.58 -29.78
N GLU A 49 -9.50 -31.50 -29.52
CA GLU A 49 -9.53 -30.30 -30.37
C GLU A 49 -9.20 -29.07 -29.49
N THR A 50 -8.40 -28.16 -30.03
CA THR A 50 -7.97 -26.96 -29.29
C THR A 50 -8.45 -25.72 -30.02
N VAL A 51 -9.14 -24.86 -29.28
CA VAL A 51 -9.50 -23.49 -29.70
C VAL A 51 -8.56 -22.52 -29.03
N THR A 52 -7.82 -21.74 -29.82
CA THR A 52 -6.97 -20.67 -29.33
C THR A 52 -7.72 -19.35 -29.36
N ILE A 53 -7.64 -18.59 -28.27
CA ILE A 53 -8.23 -17.26 -28.13
C ILE A 53 -7.10 -16.27 -27.91
N ALA A 54 -6.93 -15.35 -28.86
CA ALA A 54 -5.96 -14.26 -28.76
C ALA A 54 -6.69 -12.93 -28.47
N GLN A 55 -6.16 -12.14 -27.57
CA GLN A 55 -6.63 -10.79 -27.26
C GLN A 55 -5.49 -9.79 -27.41
N ALA A 56 -5.73 -8.74 -28.23
CA ALA A 56 -4.80 -7.64 -28.39
C ALA A 56 -4.53 -6.93 -27.05
N ALA A 57 -3.37 -6.27 -26.98
CA ALA A 57 -3.02 -5.37 -25.91
C ALA A 57 -4.04 -4.22 -25.79
N THR A 58 -4.29 -3.76 -24.56
CA THR A 58 -5.04 -2.52 -24.37
C THR A 58 -4.13 -1.32 -24.62
N SER A 59 -4.70 -0.19 -25.07
CA SER A 59 -3.91 1.00 -25.36
C SER A 59 -3.26 1.55 -24.09
N LEU A 60 -1.97 1.83 -24.16
CA LEU A 60 -1.24 2.48 -23.07
C LEU A 60 -1.89 3.83 -22.75
N ASN A 61 -2.09 4.70 -23.73
CA ASN A 61 -2.69 6.00 -23.57
C ASN A 61 -4.11 6.05 -24.13
N ILE A 62 -5.02 6.66 -23.39
CA ILE A 62 -6.39 6.99 -23.84
C ILE A 62 -6.72 8.42 -23.45
N VAL A 63 -7.78 8.97 -24.09
CA VAL A 63 -8.27 10.32 -23.79
C VAL A 63 -8.58 10.48 -22.30
N ALA A 64 -8.21 11.63 -21.74
CA ALA A 64 -8.44 11.96 -20.34
C ALA A 64 -9.93 11.86 -19.97
N ASP A 65 -10.23 11.18 -18.85
CA ASP A 65 -11.57 11.03 -18.29
C ASP A 65 -11.58 11.56 -16.85
N LYS A 66 -12.42 12.56 -16.57
CA LYS A 66 -12.56 13.16 -15.23
C LYS A 66 -13.69 12.55 -14.41
N THR A 67 -14.47 11.62 -14.96
CA THR A 67 -15.63 11.03 -14.28
C THR A 67 -15.22 10.32 -13.00
N GLY A 68 -15.79 10.74 -11.85
CA GLY A 68 -15.45 10.20 -10.53
C GLY A 68 -14.09 10.67 -9.97
N MET A 69 -13.46 11.69 -10.58
CA MET A 69 -12.18 12.28 -10.15
C MET A 69 -12.38 13.74 -9.71
N ASN A 70 -13.34 13.97 -8.84
CA ASN A 70 -13.84 15.32 -8.50
C ASN A 70 -12.92 16.08 -7.54
N ASN A 71 -12.25 15.36 -6.63
CA ASN A 71 -11.45 15.97 -5.56
C ASN A 71 -9.97 16.02 -5.95
N ASP A 72 -9.37 17.19 -5.85
CA ASP A 72 -7.90 17.34 -5.85
C ASP A 72 -7.28 16.76 -4.56
N ALA A 73 -5.96 16.79 -4.44
CA ALA A 73 -5.28 16.15 -3.32
C ALA A 73 -5.71 16.73 -1.96
N PRO A 74 -5.80 18.06 -1.72
CA PRO A 74 -6.29 18.61 -0.46
C PRO A 74 -7.73 18.20 -0.15
N ALA A 75 -8.63 18.30 -1.12
CA ALA A 75 -10.04 17.95 -0.92
C ALA A 75 -10.25 16.45 -0.67
N LEU A 76 -9.42 15.58 -1.28
CA LEU A 76 -9.47 14.14 -1.08
C LEU A 76 -8.91 13.76 0.30
N ALA A 77 -7.74 14.30 0.68
CA ALA A 77 -7.12 14.04 1.98
C ALA A 77 -8.09 14.33 3.13
N ALA A 78 -8.87 15.41 3.05
CA ALA A 78 -9.88 15.76 4.04
C ALA A 78 -11.02 14.71 4.19
N LYS A 79 -11.19 13.81 3.21
CA LYS A 79 -12.22 12.75 3.20
C LYS A 79 -11.67 11.38 3.55
N MET A 80 -10.36 11.16 3.47
CA MET A 80 -9.75 9.84 3.66
C MET A 80 -9.90 9.30 5.09
N GLY A 81 -9.99 10.18 6.08
CA GLY A 81 -10.17 9.78 7.49
C GLY A 81 -8.98 8.98 8.02
N LEU A 82 -9.25 8.12 9.00
CA LEU A 82 -8.21 7.26 9.57
C LEU A 82 -7.98 6.03 8.68
N GLY A 83 -6.71 5.66 8.52
CA GLY A 83 -6.29 4.55 7.69
C GLY A 83 -5.69 3.38 8.48
N TRP A 84 -5.62 2.25 7.80
CA TRP A 84 -5.06 0.99 8.28
C TRP A 84 -4.25 0.33 7.16
N ASN A 85 -3.08 -0.23 7.50
CA ASN A 85 -2.26 -0.98 6.54
C ASN A 85 -2.60 -2.46 6.57
N LEU A 86 -2.81 -3.07 5.40
CA LEU A 86 -2.80 -4.50 5.22
C LEU A 86 -1.35 -5.01 5.17
N GLY A 87 -0.60 -4.78 6.25
CA GLY A 87 0.83 -5.07 6.32
C GLY A 87 1.14 -6.56 6.35
N ASN A 88 2.33 -6.92 5.88
CA ASN A 88 2.88 -8.27 5.83
C ASN A 88 2.01 -9.28 5.05
N THR A 89 1.36 -8.83 3.97
CA THR A 89 0.44 -9.66 3.19
C THR A 89 0.79 -9.64 1.70
N LEU A 90 0.34 -8.63 0.93
CA LEU A 90 0.60 -8.60 -0.51
C LEU A 90 2.03 -8.18 -0.87
N GLU A 91 2.78 -7.59 0.05
CA GLU A 91 4.20 -7.29 -0.09
C GLU A 91 5.13 -8.41 0.38
N ALA A 92 4.58 -9.46 1.00
CA ALA A 92 5.38 -10.53 1.58
C ALA A 92 6.21 -11.27 0.53
N THR A 93 7.53 -11.17 0.63
CA THR A 93 8.51 -11.78 -0.28
C THR A 93 9.86 -11.95 0.41
N ASP A 94 10.64 -12.94 -0.02
CA ASP A 94 12.06 -13.08 0.31
C ASP A 94 12.98 -12.49 -0.80
N GLY A 95 12.40 -11.78 -1.78
CA GLY A 95 13.09 -11.24 -2.95
C GLY A 95 13.03 -12.17 -4.16
N THR A 96 12.88 -13.46 -3.97
CA THR A 96 12.79 -14.48 -5.04
C THR A 96 11.44 -15.16 -5.08
N THR A 97 10.87 -15.44 -3.92
CA THR A 97 9.56 -16.05 -3.75
C THR A 97 8.63 -15.06 -3.08
N ALA A 98 7.43 -14.91 -3.60
CA ALA A 98 6.42 -14.04 -3.02
C ALA A 98 5.09 -14.79 -2.86
N GLY A 99 4.34 -14.39 -1.84
CA GLY A 99 3.02 -14.93 -1.56
C GLY A 99 2.44 -14.32 -0.31
N GLU A 100 1.15 -14.12 -0.26
CA GLU A 100 0.46 -13.49 0.87
C GLU A 100 0.70 -14.17 2.22
N THR A 101 1.13 -15.42 2.19
CA THR A 101 1.39 -16.23 3.39
C THR A 101 2.88 -16.39 3.72
N THR A 102 3.77 -15.83 2.92
CA THR A 102 5.23 -15.99 3.06
C THR A 102 5.74 -15.51 4.43
N TRP A 103 5.16 -14.45 4.97
CA TRP A 103 5.51 -13.91 6.29
C TRP A 103 4.51 -14.32 7.39
N GLY A 104 3.73 -15.39 7.18
CA GLY A 104 2.88 -16.04 8.19
C GLY A 104 1.45 -15.51 8.29
N ASN A 105 1.07 -14.46 7.58
CA ASN A 105 -0.32 -14.02 7.53
C ASN A 105 -1.16 -14.91 6.59
N PRO A 106 -2.46 -15.09 6.86
CA PRO A 106 -3.37 -15.70 5.89
C PRO A 106 -3.62 -14.76 4.70
N LYS A 107 -4.14 -15.30 3.60
CA LYS A 107 -4.58 -14.49 2.47
C LYS A 107 -5.60 -13.44 2.91
N ALA A 108 -5.48 -12.24 2.37
CA ALA A 108 -6.45 -11.18 2.61
C ALA A 108 -7.86 -11.60 2.16
N SER A 109 -8.86 -11.27 2.95
CA SER A 109 -10.25 -11.63 2.68
C SER A 109 -11.17 -10.41 2.78
N LYS A 110 -12.34 -10.49 2.13
CA LYS A 110 -13.38 -9.47 2.28
C LYS A 110 -13.81 -9.30 3.73
N ALA A 111 -13.94 -10.40 4.48
CA ALA A 111 -14.31 -10.36 5.90
C ALA A 111 -13.35 -9.52 6.75
N LEU A 112 -12.04 -9.58 6.45
CA LEU A 112 -11.05 -8.74 7.12
C LEU A 112 -11.31 -7.25 6.85
N ILE A 113 -11.48 -6.86 5.58
CA ILE A 113 -11.72 -5.46 5.21
C ILE A 113 -13.07 -4.96 5.74
N ASP A 114 -14.10 -5.80 5.76
CA ASP A 114 -15.39 -5.49 6.39
C ASP A 114 -15.22 -5.22 7.90
N GLY A 115 -14.39 -6.01 8.60
CA GLY A 115 -14.04 -5.80 10.01
C GLY A 115 -13.28 -4.49 10.26
N VAL A 116 -12.32 -4.16 9.39
CA VAL A 116 -11.57 -2.90 9.42
C VAL A 116 -12.51 -1.70 9.24
N LYS A 117 -13.43 -1.78 8.27
CA LYS A 117 -14.47 -0.75 8.07
C LYS A 117 -15.37 -0.61 9.28
N ALA A 118 -15.85 -1.72 9.82
CA ALA A 118 -16.72 -1.73 11.00
C ALA A 118 -16.06 -1.14 12.26
N ALA A 119 -14.73 -1.24 12.36
CA ALA A 119 -13.94 -0.60 13.42
C ALA A 119 -13.87 0.93 13.30
N GLY A 120 -14.16 1.50 12.13
CA GLY A 120 -14.17 2.95 11.90
C GLY A 120 -13.03 3.47 11.02
N PHE A 121 -12.19 2.62 10.46
CA PHE A 121 -11.19 3.02 9.46
C PHE A 121 -11.87 3.30 8.12
N ASN A 122 -11.33 4.27 7.38
CA ASN A 122 -11.90 4.70 6.09
C ASN A 122 -10.90 4.62 4.93
N THR A 123 -9.63 4.38 5.20
CA THR A 123 -8.57 4.20 4.20
C THR A 123 -7.83 2.89 4.48
N VAL A 124 -7.52 2.14 3.44
CA VAL A 124 -6.64 0.96 3.52
C VAL A 124 -5.42 1.19 2.63
N ARG A 125 -4.23 1.17 3.22
CA ARG A 125 -2.99 1.08 2.46
C ARG A 125 -2.68 -0.41 2.27
N ILE A 126 -2.44 -0.78 1.02
CA ILE A 126 -2.22 -2.16 0.58
C ILE A 126 -0.79 -2.24 0.04
N PRO A 127 0.20 -2.51 0.90
CA PRO A 127 1.57 -2.73 0.45
C PRO A 127 1.63 -3.86 -0.58
N CYS A 128 2.38 -3.68 -1.68
CA CYS A 128 2.45 -4.64 -2.76
C CYS A 128 3.89 -4.93 -3.20
N ALA A 129 4.22 -6.22 -3.35
CA ALA A 129 5.38 -6.70 -4.09
C ALA A 129 4.97 -7.02 -5.54
N TRP A 130 5.81 -6.70 -6.49
CA TRP A 130 5.58 -6.91 -7.91
C TRP A 130 6.71 -7.69 -8.60
N ASN A 131 7.95 -7.52 -8.11
CA ASN A 131 9.16 -8.04 -8.73
C ASN A 131 9.13 -9.56 -8.92
N ALA A 132 8.75 -10.31 -7.89
CA ALA A 132 8.68 -11.77 -7.94
C ALA A 132 7.52 -12.30 -8.80
N TYR A 133 6.65 -11.41 -9.28
CA TYR A 133 5.52 -11.74 -10.18
C TYR A 133 5.76 -11.29 -11.62
N ILE A 134 7.00 -10.94 -11.98
CA ILE A 134 7.39 -10.63 -13.36
C ILE A 134 7.58 -11.93 -14.14
N GLU A 135 6.77 -12.15 -15.17
CA GLU A 135 6.81 -13.33 -16.04
C GLU A 135 7.88 -13.21 -17.12
N ASP A 136 8.18 -11.99 -17.58
CA ASP A 136 9.17 -11.70 -18.60
C ASP A 136 10.09 -10.56 -18.16
N GLN A 137 11.34 -10.86 -17.87
CA GLN A 137 12.33 -9.90 -17.42
C GLN A 137 12.78 -8.91 -18.52
N ALA A 138 12.56 -9.20 -19.79
CA ALA A 138 12.93 -8.29 -20.88
C ALA A 138 11.94 -7.12 -20.98
N THR A 139 10.68 -7.36 -20.70
CA THR A 139 9.59 -6.38 -20.77
C THR A 139 9.09 -5.96 -19.39
N TYR A 140 9.52 -6.63 -18.32
CA TYR A 140 8.97 -6.51 -16.96
C TYR A 140 7.47 -6.80 -16.86
N LYS A 141 6.95 -7.71 -17.70
CA LYS A 141 5.53 -8.07 -17.71
C LYS A 141 5.13 -8.67 -16.36
N ILE A 142 4.20 -8.04 -15.67
CA ILE A 142 3.56 -8.53 -14.45
C ILE A 142 2.55 -9.64 -14.84
N SER A 143 2.48 -10.72 -14.08
CA SER A 143 1.49 -11.76 -14.29
C SER A 143 0.06 -11.23 -14.17
N ASP A 144 -0.83 -11.64 -15.06
CA ASP A 144 -2.23 -11.26 -15.02
C ASP A 144 -2.90 -11.72 -13.72
N ALA A 145 -2.50 -12.90 -13.20
CA ALA A 145 -2.97 -13.40 -11.91
C ALA A 145 -2.62 -12.48 -10.74
N ARG A 146 -1.41 -11.88 -10.74
CA ARG A 146 -1.02 -10.90 -9.70
C ARG A 146 -1.85 -9.64 -9.78
N LEU A 147 -2.01 -9.07 -10.97
CA LEU A 147 -2.84 -7.89 -11.18
C LEU A 147 -4.28 -8.13 -10.76
N ALA A 148 -4.84 -9.30 -11.11
CA ALA A 148 -6.19 -9.71 -10.72
C ALA A 148 -6.32 -9.87 -9.20
N ARG A 149 -5.30 -10.43 -8.52
CA ARG A 149 -5.35 -10.60 -7.06
C ARG A 149 -5.28 -9.27 -6.31
N VAL A 150 -4.42 -8.36 -6.72
CA VAL A 150 -4.38 -7.01 -6.12
C VAL A 150 -5.71 -6.29 -6.36
N LYS A 151 -6.29 -6.43 -7.57
CA LYS A 151 -7.61 -5.88 -7.88
C LYS A 151 -8.69 -6.42 -6.94
N GLU A 152 -8.72 -7.71 -6.68
CA GLU A 152 -9.69 -8.33 -5.78
C GLU A 152 -9.64 -7.71 -4.37
N VAL A 153 -8.44 -7.44 -3.83
CA VAL A 153 -8.29 -6.81 -2.52
C VAL A 153 -8.67 -5.32 -2.57
N VAL A 154 -8.35 -4.63 -3.65
CA VAL A 154 -8.82 -3.25 -3.89
C VAL A 154 -10.35 -3.22 -3.94
N ASP A 155 -10.99 -4.17 -4.65
CA ASP A 155 -12.44 -4.24 -4.73
C ASP A 155 -13.10 -4.41 -3.35
N TYR A 156 -12.50 -5.18 -2.42
CA TYR A 156 -13.00 -5.29 -1.04
C TYR A 156 -13.06 -3.92 -0.33
N CYS A 157 -12.11 -3.02 -0.63
CA CYS A 157 -12.09 -1.66 -0.08
C CYS A 157 -13.17 -0.80 -0.75
N ILE A 158 -13.24 -0.83 -2.09
CA ILE A 158 -14.21 -0.04 -2.87
C ILE A 158 -15.65 -0.44 -2.53
N ASP A 159 -15.93 -1.73 -2.42
CA ASP A 159 -17.27 -2.26 -2.02
C ASP A 159 -17.70 -1.75 -0.63
N ASN A 160 -16.74 -1.43 0.23
CA ASN A 160 -16.96 -0.84 1.55
C ASN A 160 -16.96 0.70 1.54
N ASN A 161 -16.94 1.33 0.37
CA ASN A 161 -16.80 2.78 0.21
C ASN A 161 -15.60 3.35 1.01
N MET A 162 -14.45 2.68 0.91
CA MET A 162 -13.18 3.05 1.52
C MET A 162 -12.20 3.52 0.45
N TYR A 163 -11.25 4.35 0.84
CA TYR A 163 -10.09 4.66 0.02
C TYR A 163 -9.09 3.53 0.07
N ALA A 164 -8.47 3.22 -1.06
CA ALA A 164 -7.40 2.24 -1.18
C ALA A 164 -6.13 2.91 -1.72
N ILE A 165 -4.98 2.57 -1.15
CA ILE A 165 -3.66 3.02 -1.62
C ILE A 165 -2.84 1.78 -1.96
N ILE A 166 -2.39 1.64 -3.20
CA ILE A 166 -1.44 0.59 -3.61
C ILE A 166 -0.09 1.22 -3.95
N ASN A 167 0.99 0.47 -3.71
CA ASN A 167 2.36 0.97 -3.91
C ASN A 167 3.28 -0.09 -4.55
N ILE A 168 4.54 0.28 -4.78
CA ILE A 168 5.68 -0.63 -4.81
C ILE A 168 6.32 -0.53 -3.44
N HIS A 169 6.19 -1.59 -2.63
CA HIS A 169 6.74 -1.65 -1.27
C HIS A 169 8.24 -2.01 -1.30
N TRP A 170 8.79 -2.62 -0.24
CA TRP A 170 10.18 -3.08 -0.23
C TRP A 170 10.52 -3.96 -1.44
N ASP A 171 9.63 -4.93 -1.77
CA ASP A 171 9.62 -5.72 -3.00
C ASP A 171 10.98 -6.40 -3.32
N GLY A 172 11.70 -6.84 -2.26
CA GLY A 172 13.04 -7.40 -2.38
C GLY A 172 14.16 -6.37 -2.56
N GLY A 173 13.92 -5.12 -2.24
CA GLY A 173 14.92 -4.04 -2.18
C GLY A 173 15.41 -3.52 -3.54
N TRP A 174 14.90 -4.06 -4.67
CA TRP A 174 15.43 -3.72 -6.01
C TRP A 174 15.37 -2.22 -6.34
N LEU A 175 14.42 -1.49 -5.81
CA LEU A 175 14.26 -0.04 -5.92
C LEU A 175 14.63 0.63 -4.61
N GLU A 176 14.06 0.15 -3.51
CA GLU A 176 14.10 0.80 -2.20
C GLU A 176 15.52 0.97 -1.67
N GLU A 177 16.38 -0.04 -1.87
CA GLU A 177 17.76 -0.05 -1.37
C GLU A 177 18.79 0.46 -2.38
N ASN A 178 18.35 1.02 -3.51
CA ASN A 178 19.23 1.36 -4.63
C ASN A 178 19.14 2.82 -5.11
N PRO A 179 19.08 3.84 -4.23
CA PRO A 179 19.09 5.23 -4.66
C PRO A 179 20.52 5.72 -4.98
N THR A 180 21.16 5.12 -5.99
CA THR A 180 22.53 5.41 -6.43
C THR A 180 22.62 5.61 -7.94
N TYR A 181 23.57 6.43 -8.43
CA TYR A 181 23.66 6.77 -9.86
C TYR A 181 23.90 5.56 -10.75
N ASP A 182 24.67 4.57 -10.27
CA ASP A 182 24.93 3.33 -11.02
C ASP A 182 23.67 2.48 -11.23
N LYS A 183 22.66 2.59 -10.37
CA LYS A 183 21.39 1.90 -10.45
C LYS A 183 20.26 2.72 -11.05
N GLN A 184 20.37 4.03 -11.03
CA GLN A 184 19.32 4.97 -11.39
C GLN A 184 18.61 4.66 -12.72
N VAL A 185 19.39 4.40 -13.79
CA VAL A 185 18.84 4.18 -15.12
C VAL A 185 18.03 2.88 -15.18
N GLU A 186 18.57 1.80 -14.62
CA GLU A 186 17.92 0.49 -14.61
C GLU A 186 16.65 0.50 -13.75
N VAL A 187 16.74 1.06 -12.54
CA VAL A 187 15.62 1.14 -11.61
C VAL A 187 14.49 2.00 -12.19
N ASN A 188 14.80 3.19 -12.72
CA ASN A 188 13.80 4.04 -13.37
C ASN A 188 13.12 3.34 -14.55
N LYS A 189 13.89 2.60 -15.39
CA LYS A 189 13.32 1.84 -16.51
C LYS A 189 12.33 0.79 -16.03
N LYS A 190 12.69 0.01 -15.03
CA LYS A 190 11.85 -1.04 -14.47
C LYS A 190 10.64 -0.45 -13.75
N GLN A 191 10.83 0.56 -12.90
CA GLN A 191 9.74 1.26 -12.19
C GLN A 191 8.71 1.82 -13.18
N LYS A 192 9.16 2.47 -14.26
CA LYS A 192 8.29 2.96 -15.33
C LYS A 192 7.45 1.85 -15.93
N ALA A 193 8.08 0.73 -16.32
CA ALA A 193 7.39 -0.40 -16.93
C ALA A 193 6.34 -1.03 -16.00
N LEU A 194 6.64 -1.14 -14.70
CA LEU A 194 5.68 -1.66 -13.73
C LEU A 194 4.51 -0.68 -13.53
N TRP A 195 4.79 0.63 -13.33
CA TRP A 195 3.72 1.60 -13.11
C TRP A 195 2.84 1.82 -14.34
N GLU A 196 3.34 1.72 -15.56
CA GLU A 196 2.51 1.77 -16.77
C GLU A 196 1.51 0.61 -16.80
N GLN A 197 1.92 -0.61 -16.45
CA GLN A 197 1.03 -1.78 -16.37
C GLN A 197 -0.02 -1.62 -15.25
N ILE A 198 0.44 -1.30 -14.04
CA ILE A 198 -0.43 -1.09 -12.88
C ILE A 198 -1.45 0.02 -13.20
N ALA A 199 -0.98 1.17 -13.68
CA ALA A 199 -1.83 2.30 -13.97
C ALA A 199 -2.88 2.00 -15.04
N VAL A 200 -2.54 1.27 -16.09
CA VAL A 200 -3.49 0.86 -17.14
C VAL A 200 -4.51 -0.14 -16.59
N TYR A 201 -4.05 -1.14 -15.83
CA TYR A 201 -4.93 -2.17 -15.28
C TYR A 201 -6.00 -1.60 -14.34
N PHE A 202 -5.61 -0.62 -13.51
CA PHE A 202 -6.48 0.04 -12.53
C PHE A 202 -7.07 1.37 -13.01
N ARG A 203 -6.93 1.73 -14.27
CA ARG A 203 -7.29 3.04 -14.82
C ARG A 203 -8.75 3.44 -14.62
N ASP A 204 -9.66 2.46 -14.62
CA ASP A 204 -11.11 2.70 -14.57
C ASP A 204 -11.64 3.02 -13.16
N TYR A 205 -10.84 2.78 -12.10
CA TYR A 205 -11.21 3.15 -10.74
C TYR A 205 -11.31 4.67 -10.60
N ASP A 206 -12.28 5.12 -9.82
CA ASP A 206 -12.43 6.53 -9.47
C ASP A 206 -11.40 6.98 -8.42
N GLU A 207 -11.64 8.12 -7.78
CA GLU A 207 -10.73 8.74 -6.81
C GLU A 207 -10.56 7.96 -5.49
N HIS A 208 -11.36 6.90 -5.25
CA HIS A 208 -11.16 6.04 -4.09
C HIS A 208 -9.89 5.18 -4.18
N LEU A 209 -9.33 4.98 -5.37
CA LEU A 209 -8.04 4.32 -5.52
C LEU A 209 -6.94 5.34 -5.78
N LEU A 210 -5.93 5.35 -4.91
CA LEU A 210 -4.71 6.16 -5.03
C LEU A 210 -3.50 5.25 -5.32
N PHE A 211 -2.48 5.82 -5.95
CA PHE A 211 -1.20 5.16 -6.18
C PHE A 211 -0.10 5.87 -5.40
N ALA A 212 0.78 5.10 -4.77
CA ALA A 212 1.95 5.56 -4.04
C ALA A 212 3.22 5.01 -4.72
N GLY A 213 4.15 5.89 -5.09
CA GLY A 213 5.21 5.57 -6.06
C GLY A 213 6.20 4.50 -5.59
N THR A 214 6.55 4.55 -4.31
CA THR A 214 7.57 3.74 -3.66
C THR A 214 7.16 3.42 -2.21
N ASN A 215 8.13 3.07 -1.36
CA ASN A 215 7.95 2.96 0.08
C ASN A 215 9.07 3.73 0.81
N GLU A 216 10.03 3.09 1.44
CA GLU A 216 11.06 3.70 2.29
C GLU A 216 12.43 3.76 1.61
N VAL A 217 12.52 4.39 0.44
CA VAL A 217 13.75 4.43 -0.37
C VAL A 217 14.94 4.99 0.41
N HIS A 218 15.97 4.17 0.57
CA HIS A 218 17.19 4.50 1.31
C HIS A 218 18.40 3.70 0.82
N ALA A 219 19.59 4.28 0.88
CA ALA A 219 20.85 3.54 0.69
C ALA A 219 21.34 2.92 2.02
N ASN A 220 21.09 3.64 3.10
CA ASN A 220 21.31 3.23 4.49
C ASN A 220 20.47 4.16 5.39
N TYR A 221 20.45 3.87 6.68
CA TYR A 221 19.65 4.65 7.65
C TYR A 221 20.37 5.92 8.18
N ASN A 222 21.53 6.29 7.60
CA ASN A 222 22.23 7.54 7.92
C ASN A 222 21.68 8.71 7.12
N THR A 223 22.18 9.91 7.40
CA THR A 223 21.91 11.10 6.60
C THR A 223 22.22 10.84 5.12
N PRO A 224 21.26 11.08 4.21
CA PRO A 224 21.46 10.81 2.79
C PRO A 224 22.52 11.70 2.17
N SER A 225 23.24 11.17 1.19
CA SER A 225 24.09 11.96 0.32
C SER A 225 23.25 12.75 -0.70
N ALA A 226 23.85 13.73 -1.36
CA ALA A 226 23.19 14.45 -2.46
C ALA A 226 22.77 13.49 -3.59
N GLU A 227 23.58 12.49 -3.90
CA GLU A 227 23.28 11.44 -4.86
C GLU A 227 22.01 10.67 -4.47
N ASN A 228 21.92 10.21 -3.23
CA ASN A 228 20.76 9.44 -2.78
C ASN A 228 19.45 10.24 -2.91
N ILE A 229 19.49 11.52 -2.57
CA ILE A 229 18.33 12.42 -2.69
C ILE A 229 17.96 12.64 -4.16
N GLU A 230 18.93 12.92 -5.03
CA GLU A 230 18.67 13.17 -6.45
C GLU A 230 18.10 11.93 -7.14
N VAL A 231 18.66 10.76 -6.85
CA VAL A 231 18.19 9.49 -7.43
C VAL A 231 16.79 9.15 -6.92
N GLN A 232 16.53 9.25 -5.62
CA GLN A 232 15.19 9.02 -5.06
C GLN A 232 14.16 9.99 -5.65
N GLN A 233 14.50 11.27 -5.86
CA GLN A 233 13.63 12.23 -6.51
C GLN A 233 13.35 11.85 -7.97
N SER A 234 14.32 11.24 -8.67
CA SER A 234 14.09 10.73 -10.03
C SER A 234 13.09 9.57 -10.06
N TYR A 235 13.05 8.75 -9.02
CA TYR A 235 12.05 7.68 -8.87
C TYR A 235 10.63 8.27 -8.71
N ASN A 236 10.48 9.29 -7.86
CA ASN A 236 9.22 9.99 -7.72
C ASN A 236 8.75 10.62 -9.05
N GLN A 237 9.66 11.25 -9.80
CA GLN A 237 9.32 11.84 -11.09
C GLN A 237 8.96 10.78 -12.15
N THR A 238 9.69 9.66 -12.18
CA THR A 238 9.41 8.55 -13.09
C THR A 238 8.03 7.95 -12.81
N PHE A 239 7.66 7.77 -11.56
CA PHE A 239 6.33 7.32 -11.16
C PHE A 239 5.22 8.26 -11.70
N ILE A 240 5.33 9.56 -11.43
CA ILE A 240 4.35 10.55 -11.90
C ILE A 240 4.22 10.47 -13.43
N ASN A 241 5.34 10.49 -14.14
CA ASN A 241 5.35 10.45 -15.60
C ASN A 241 4.72 9.16 -16.14
N ALA A 242 5.04 8.01 -15.55
CA ALA A 242 4.51 6.72 -15.96
C ALA A 242 2.98 6.66 -15.80
N VAL A 243 2.45 7.07 -14.64
CA VAL A 243 1.01 7.08 -14.41
C VAL A 243 0.29 8.06 -15.35
N ARG A 244 0.79 9.30 -15.47
CA ARG A 244 0.17 10.33 -16.32
C ARG A 244 0.18 9.97 -17.80
N SER A 245 1.21 9.24 -18.27
CA SER A 245 1.29 8.79 -19.67
C SER A 245 0.15 7.88 -20.09
N THR A 246 -0.56 7.26 -19.15
CA THR A 246 -1.63 6.30 -19.44
C THR A 246 -2.99 6.94 -19.73
N GLY A 247 -3.17 8.22 -19.44
CA GLY A 247 -4.43 8.94 -19.71
C GLY A 247 -5.62 8.45 -18.91
N GLY A 248 -6.83 8.58 -19.47
CA GLY A 248 -8.07 8.21 -18.76
C GLY A 248 -8.20 8.91 -17.41
N LYS A 249 -8.68 8.20 -16.40
CA LYS A 249 -8.80 8.72 -15.02
C LYS A 249 -7.45 8.96 -14.35
N ASN A 250 -6.38 8.32 -14.84
CA ASN A 250 -5.04 8.55 -14.33
C ASN A 250 -4.49 9.95 -14.61
N THR A 251 -5.06 10.67 -15.59
CA THR A 251 -4.79 12.11 -15.77
C THR A 251 -5.15 12.92 -14.52
N TRP A 252 -6.16 12.51 -13.76
CA TRP A 252 -6.72 13.23 -12.62
C TRP A 252 -6.52 12.52 -11.27
N ARG A 253 -5.94 11.30 -11.28
CA ARG A 253 -5.73 10.50 -10.07
C ARG A 253 -4.79 11.22 -9.10
N ASN A 254 -5.15 11.24 -7.82
CA ASN A 254 -4.25 11.70 -6.77
C ASN A 254 -3.14 10.66 -6.57
N LEU A 255 -1.90 11.13 -6.57
CA LEU A 255 -0.69 10.32 -6.47
C LEU A 255 0.08 10.68 -5.21
N ILE A 256 0.76 9.70 -4.63
CA ILE A 256 1.49 9.85 -3.37
C ILE A 256 2.96 9.60 -3.65
N VAL A 257 3.83 10.51 -3.20
CA VAL A 257 5.28 10.41 -3.33
C VAL A 257 5.96 10.45 -1.97
N GLN A 258 6.96 9.61 -1.79
CA GLN A 258 7.63 9.40 -0.51
C GLN A 258 8.86 10.31 -0.38
N SER A 259 9.12 10.77 0.86
CA SER A 259 10.41 11.34 1.21
C SER A 259 11.48 10.27 1.33
N TYR A 260 12.76 10.65 1.35
CA TYR A 260 13.85 9.70 1.59
C TYR A 260 13.67 9.00 2.94
N ASN A 261 13.68 7.66 2.92
CA ASN A 261 13.41 6.81 4.08
C ASN A 261 12.10 7.18 4.81
N THR A 262 11.14 7.79 4.11
CA THR A 262 9.90 8.36 4.66
C THR A 262 10.09 9.18 5.94
N ASN A 263 11.32 9.64 6.19
CA ASN A 263 11.71 10.37 7.39
C ASN A 263 11.24 11.83 7.32
N ILE A 264 10.67 12.34 8.40
CA ILE A 264 10.12 13.69 8.50
C ILE A 264 11.20 14.77 8.30
N ASP A 265 12.36 14.63 8.96
CA ASP A 265 13.43 15.62 8.83
C ASP A 265 14.03 15.63 7.42
N TYR A 266 14.10 14.46 6.77
CA TYR A 266 14.55 14.38 5.38
C TYR A 266 13.49 14.90 4.41
N ALA A 267 12.20 14.73 4.71
CA ALA A 267 11.14 15.39 3.95
C ALA A 267 11.31 16.91 3.98
N VAL A 268 11.47 17.48 5.16
CA VAL A 268 11.59 18.94 5.34
C VAL A 268 12.86 19.51 4.73
N ASN A 269 13.99 18.81 4.87
CA ASN A 269 15.29 19.31 4.46
C ASN A 269 15.62 19.07 2.98
N TYR A 270 15.10 18.00 2.37
CA TYR A 270 15.59 17.54 1.06
C TYR A 270 14.49 17.29 0.04
N MET A 271 13.25 17.00 0.44
CA MET A 271 12.22 16.61 -0.52
C MET A 271 11.83 17.79 -1.43
N LYS A 272 11.85 17.55 -2.73
CA LYS A 272 11.28 18.42 -3.74
C LYS A 272 10.12 17.69 -4.38
N MET A 273 8.95 18.34 -4.43
CA MET A 273 7.80 17.75 -5.11
C MET A 273 8.09 17.59 -6.59
N PRO A 274 7.77 16.43 -7.18
CA PRO A 274 7.95 16.24 -8.61
C PRO A 274 7.00 17.15 -9.40
N THR A 275 7.33 17.40 -10.67
CA THR A 275 6.44 18.12 -11.56
C THR A 275 5.29 17.22 -12.01
N ASP A 276 4.08 17.76 -12.00
CA ASP A 276 2.87 17.06 -12.49
C ASP A 276 2.14 17.96 -13.50
N PRO A 277 1.81 17.47 -14.70
CA PRO A 277 1.00 18.23 -15.65
C PRO A 277 -0.42 18.54 -15.13
N THR A 278 -0.89 17.82 -14.11
CA THR A 278 -2.19 18.04 -13.47
C THR A 278 -2.00 18.66 -12.09
N ALA A 279 -2.34 19.92 -11.96
CA ALA A 279 -2.14 20.67 -10.72
C ALA A 279 -2.90 20.09 -9.52
N ASN A 280 -2.31 20.21 -8.33
CA ASN A 280 -2.89 19.83 -7.04
C ASN A 280 -3.31 18.35 -6.95
N ARG A 281 -2.56 17.44 -7.57
CA ARG A 281 -2.86 16.00 -7.57
C ARG A 281 -1.77 15.14 -6.94
N ILE A 282 -0.84 15.76 -6.20
CA ILE A 282 0.23 15.04 -5.50
C ILE A 282 0.10 15.26 -3.99
N MET A 283 0.25 14.20 -3.23
CA MET A 283 0.41 14.15 -1.77
C MET A 283 1.83 13.69 -1.43
N ALA A 284 2.37 14.12 -0.32
CA ALA A 284 3.61 13.57 0.23
C ALA A 284 3.30 12.44 1.23
N GLU A 285 4.26 11.54 1.45
CA GLU A 285 4.17 10.49 2.48
C GLU A 285 5.39 10.46 3.35
N VAL A 286 5.16 10.35 4.67
CA VAL A 286 6.15 10.13 5.71
C VAL A 286 5.69 9.03 6.64
N HIS A 287 6.64 8.38 7.35
CA HIS A 287 6.36 7.40 8.39
C HIS A 287 6.84 7.93 9.75
N TYR A 288 6.32 7.38 10.85
CA TYR A 288 6.68 7.83 12.19
C TYR A 288 6.70 6.66 13.18
N TYR A 289 7.90 6.30 13.62
CA TYR A 289 8.12 5.25 14.60
C TYR A 289 8.98 5.74 15.78
N ASP A 290 9.04 7.06 16.00
CA ASP A 290 9.77 7.60 17.14
C ASP A 290 8.97 7.52 18.45
N PRO A 291 9.59 7.13 19.55
CA PRO A 291 10.96 6.61 19.64
C PRO A 291 11.03 5.11 19.29
N TYR A 292 11.99 4.72 18.46
CA TYR A 292 12.17 3.35 17.97
C TYR A 292 12.25 2.30 19.10
N ASP A 293 12.92 2.65 20.20
CA ASP A 293 13.08 1.77 21.35
C ASP A 293 11.76 1.38 22.03
N PHE A 294 10.74 2.24 21.95
CA PHE A 294 9.38 1.94 22.42
C PHE A 294 8.51 1.28 21.35
N THR A 295 8.62 1.71 20.10
CA THR A 295 7.67 1.35 19.04
C THR A 295 7.98 0.02 18.36
N LEU A 296 9.24 -0.20 17.95
CA LEU A 296 9.65 -1.32 17.09
C LEU A 296 10.75 -2.21 17.66
N ALA A 297 11.62 -1.69 18.57
CA ALA A 297 12.71 -2.49 19.12
C ALA A 297 12.18 -3.77 19.79
N GLU A 298 12.88 -4.86 19.61
CA GLU A 298 12.43 -6.17 20.09
C GLU A 298 12.77 -6.43 21.57
N GLU A 299 13.66 -5.63 22.14
CA GLU A 299 14.03 -5.72 23.55
C GLU A 299 12.91 -5.17 24.44
N ASN A 300 12.63 -5.83 25.55
CA ASN A 300 11.63 -5.40 26.51
C ASN A 300 12.16 -4.41 27.57
N THR A 301 13.25 -3.70 27.26
CA THR A 301 13.85 -2.73 28.18
C THR A 301 13.08 -1.43 28.25
N ILE A 302 12.57 -0.95 27.09
CA ILE A 302 11.73 0.24 27.01
C ILE A 302 10.33 -0.21 26.61
N PHE A 303 9.37 0.01 27.51
CA PHE A 303 7.99 -0.44 27.34
C PHE A 303 6.96 0.61 27.79
N LEU A 304 7.43 1.80 28.20
CA LEU A 304 6.59 2.93 28.61
C LEU A 304 6.91 4.16 27.78
N TRP A 305 5.87 4.93 27.46
CA TRP A 305 5.93 6.19 26.77
C TRP A 305 4.86 7.15 27.30
N GLY A 306 5.19 8.43 27.40
CA GLY A 306 4.30 9.50 27.84
C GLY A 306 4.71 10.09 29.17
N LYS A 307 4.46 11.38 29.33
CA LYS A 307 4.83 12.21 30.51
C LYS A 307 4.28 11.73 31.83
N ASP A 308 3.23 10.92 31.82
CA ASP A 308 2.60 10.39 33.04
C ASP A 308 3.32 9.12 33.55
N PHE A 309 4.32 8.61 32.82
CA PHE A 309 5.12 7.48 33.21
C PHE A 309 6.51 7.91 33.70
N SER A 310 7.06 7.17 34.64
CA SER A 310 8.38 7.46 35.23
C SER A 310 9.12 6.17 35.60
N GLY A 311 10.43 6.26 35.78
CA GLY A 311 11.29 5.15 36.17
C GLY A 311 11.89 4.37 35.02
N ALA A 312 12.43 3.18 35.33
CA ALA A 312 13.01 2.29 34.33
C ALA A 312 11.92 1.83 33.34
N GLY A 313 12.28 1.69 32.09
CA GLY A 313 11.35 1.26 31.03
C GLY A 313 10.66 2.39 30.26
N VAL A 314 10.81 3.66 30.71
CA VAL A 314 10.35 4.84 29.96
C VAL A 314 11.39 5.24 28.94
N SER A 315 10.98 5.50 27.70
CA SER A 315 11.89 6.08 26.69
C SER A 315 12.39 7.44 27.12
N THR A 316 13.68 7.68 26.96
CA THR A 316 14.33 8.95 27.35
C THR A 316 14.29 10.02 26.27
N TRP A 317 13.70 9.70 25.10
CA TRP A 317 13.57 10.61 23.96
C TRP A 317 12.25 10.38 23.22
N GLY A 318 11.93 11.20 22.24
CA GLY A 318 10.78 11.00 21.37
C GLY A 318 9.44 11.08 22.10
N GLN A 319 9.34 11.89 23.18
CA GLN A 319 8.13 12.09 23.94
C GLN A 319 7.15 13.03 23.19
N GLU A 320 6.07 13.47 23.84
CA GLU A 320 4.99 14.26 23.25
C GLU A 320 5.49 15.53 22.54
N ASP A 321 6.40 16.28 23.15
CA ASP A 321 6.99 17.50 22.59
C ASP A 321 7.80 17.25 21.32
N TRP A 322 8.44 16.10 21.23
CA TRP A 322 9.11 15.66 20.01
C TRP A 322 8.09 15.40 18.88
N ALA A 323 7.04 14.63 19.17
CA ALA A 323 5.97 14.36 18.20
C ALA A 323 5.31 15.68 17.73
N ASP A 324 4.97 16.59 18.64
CA ASP A 324 4.41 17.90 18.32
C ASP A 324 5.34 18.70 17.40
N THR A 325 6.64 18.66 17.67
CA THR A 325 7.66 19.33 16.85
C THR A 325 7.73 18.72 15.46
N GLN A 326 7.78 17.40 15.35
CA GLN A 326 7.90 16.70 14.06
C GLN A 326 6.69 16.94 13.17
N PHE A 327 5.47 16.77 13.69
CA PHE A 327 4.25 17.01 12.90
C PHE A 327 4.06 18.51 12.61
N GLY A 328 4.45 19.41 13.51
CA GLY A 328 4.48 20.85 13.25
C GLY A 328 5.40 21.23 12.08
N LYS A 329 6.57 20.60 11.94
CA LYS A 329 7.44 20.77 10.77
C LYS A 329 6.73 20.35 9.46
N ILE A 330 6.05 19.22 9.47
CA ILE A 330 5.31 18.73 8.30
C ILE A 330 4.18 19.69 7.95
N LYS A 331 3.41 20.12 8.94
CA LYS A 331 2.34 21.10 8.71
C LYS A 331 2.88 22.35 8.02
N THR A 332 3.91 22.96 8.57
CA THR A 332 4.48 24.24 8.06
C THR A 332 5.10 24.10 6.68
N ASN A 333 5.76 22.95 6.38
CA ASN A 333 6.52 22.80 5.15
C ASN A 333 5.71 22.20 4.00
N PHE A 334 4.61 21.50 4.28
CA PHE A 334 3.77 20.83 3.27
C PHE A 334 2.30 21.25 3.37
N VAL A 335 1.61 20.96 4.47
CA VAL A 335 0.15 21.14 4.59
C VAL A 335 -0.25 22.59 4.40
N ASP A 336 0.41 23.54 5.08
CA ASP A 336 0.13 24.98 4.96
C ASP A 336 0.49 25.55 3.57
N LYS A 337 1.23 24.78 2.76
CA LYS A 337 1.53 25.10 1.36
C LYS A 337 0.60 24.40 0.35
N GLY A 338 -0.46 23.74 0.84
CA GLY A 338 -1.45 23.05 0.01
C GLY A 338 -1.03 21.67 -0.46
N ILE A 339 0.02 21.09 0.12
CA ILE A 339 0.49 19.72 -0.15
C ILE A 339 0.02 18.83 0.99
N PRO A 340 -1.01 17.99 0.80
CA PRO A 340 -1.45 17.06 1.83
C PRO A 340 -0.39 16.00 2.11
N VAL A 341 -0.36 15.50 3.35
CA VAL A 341 0.61 14.50 3.77
C VAL A 341 -0.09 13.28 4.34
N ILE A 342 0.30 12.11 3.84
CA ILE A 342 -0.07 10.83 4.40
C ILE A 342 0.99 10.44 5.44
N LEU A 343 0.58 10.20 6.69
CA LEU A 343 1.37 9.46 7.64
C LEU A 343 1.16 7.98 7.32
N GLY A 344 1.94 7.45 6.36
CA GLY A 344 1.70 6.15 5.74
C GLY A 344 1.86 4.98 6.68
N GLU A 345 2.71 5.13 7.70
CA GLU A 345 2.91 4.13 8.73
C GLU A 345 3.20 4.79 10.09
N TYR A 346 2.59 4.26 11.13
CA TYR A 346 2.94 4.43 12.54
C TYR A 346 2.36 3.29 13.35
N ALA A 347 3.05 2.83 14.36
CA ALA A 347 2.58 1.81 15.30
C ALA A 347 3.41 1.82 16.59
N ALA A 348 2.99 1.03 17.55
CA ALA A 348 3.81 0.55 18.67
C ALA A 348 3.49 -0.93 18.88
N THR A 349 4.52 -1.77 18.94
CA THR A 349 4.35 -3.21 19.13
C THR A 349 3.91 -3.54 20.57
N LEU A 350 3.14 -4.60 20.69
CA LEU A 350 2.71 -5.12 21.99
C LEU A 350 3.85 -5.92 22.63
N ARG A 351 4.12 -5.72 23.91
CA ARG A 351 5.12 -6.46 24.68
C ARG A 351 4.44 -7.41 25.68
N ALA A 352 3.87 -8.50 25.15
CA ALA A 352 3.05 -9.40 25.94
C ALA A 352 3.86 -10.30 26.88
N SER A 353 5.17 -10.41 26.70
CA SER A 353 6.09 -11.21 27.54
C SER A 353 6.58 -10.48 28.81
N LEU A 354 6.15 -9.24 29.05
CA LEU A 354 6.43 -8.51 30.29
C LEU A 354 5.76 -9.15 31.52
N SER A 355 6.25 -8.80 32.72
CA SER A 355 5.54 -9.16 33.96
C SER A 355 4.09 -8.65 33.93
N THR A 356 3.18 -9.27 34.71
CA THR A 356 1.77 -8.85 34.71
C THR A 356 1.58 -7.36 35.02
N ALA A 357 2.36 -6.81 35.95
CA ALA A 357 2.29 -5.40 36.32
C ALA A 357 2.82 -4.48 35.22
N ASP A 358 3.98 -4.81 34.66
CA ASP A 358 4.60 -4.05 33.57
C ASP A 358 3.77 -4.12 32.29
N TYR A 359 3.20 -5.29 31.99
CA TYR A 359 2.29 -5.45 30.86
C TYR A 359 1.06 -4.55 30.96
N ALA A 360 0.42 -4.47 32.13
CA ALA A 360 -0.72 -3.59 32.33
C ALA A 360 -0.36 -2.11 32.13
N ASN A 361 0.84 -1.69 32.57
CA ASN A 361 1.34 -0.34 32.33
C ASN A 361 1.73 -0.11 30.87
N HIS A 362 2.36 -1.11 30.24
CA HIS A 362 2.69 -1.07 28.81
C HIS A 362 1.42 -0.87 27.94
N VAL A 363 0.36 -1.63 28.19
CA VAL A 363 -0.90 -1.47 27.44
C VAL A 363 -1.46 -0.06 27.58
N LYS A 364 -1.41 0.54 28.76
CA LYS A 364 -1.82 1.94 28.96
C LYS A 364 -0.93 2.91 28.16
N ALA A 365 0.39 2.74 28.26
CA ALA A 365 1.35 3.59 27.55
C ALA A 365 1.21 3.44 26.02
N ARG A 366 1.04 2.21 25.52
CA ARG A 366 0.82 1.93 24.10
C ARG A 366 -0.46 2.58 23.59
N ASN A 367 -1.56 2.42 24.29
CA ASN A 367 -2.84 3.03 23.89
C ASN A 367 -2.78 4.57 23.95
N TYR A 368 -2.08 5.12 24.94
CA TYR A 368 -1.84 6.55 25.02
C TYR A 368 -0.99 7.05 23.84
N TYR A 369 0.10 6.36 23.51
CA TYR A 369 0.92 6.65 22.31
C TYR A 369 0.08 6.64 21.04
N LEU A 370 -0.67 5.58 20.80
CA LEU A 370 -1.50 5.44 19.60
C LEU A 370 -2.54 6.56 19.48
N ASN A 371 -3.19 6.91 20.61
CA ASN A 371 -4.12 8.03 20.65
C ASN A 371 -3.41 9.35 20.37
N TYR A 372 -2.29 9.61 21.05
CA TYR A 372 -1.56 10.87 20.95
C TYR A 372 -1.06 11.10 19.52
N ILE A 373 -0.34 10.14 18.94
CA ILE A 373 0.21 10.25 17.58
C ILE A 373 -0.90 10.44 16.55
N THR A 374 -1.97 9.65 16.63
CA THR A 374 -3.13 9.81 15.73
C THR A 374 -3.72 11.22 15.84
N LYS A 375 -3.94 11.69 17.06
CA LYS A 375 -4.50 13.03 17.35
C LYS A 375 -3.62 14.15 16.80
N VAL A 376 -2.33 14.12 17.09
CA VAL A 376 -1.39 15.16 16.65
C VAL A 376 -1.25 15.15 15.13
N ALA A 377 -1.22 13.97 14.49
CA ALA A 377 -1.23 13.86 13.03
C ALA A 377 -2.47 14.54 12.43
N VAL A 378 -3.67 14.19 12.90
CA VAL A 378 -4.93 14.80 12.44
C VAL A 378 -4.97 16.31 12.68
N GLN A 379 -4.55 16.78 13.85
CA GLN A 379 -4.50 18.20 14.19
C GLN A 379 -3.54 19.01 13.30
N ASN A 380 -2.50 18.38 12.78
CA ASN A 380 -1.57 18.96 11.82
C ASN A 380 -1.97 18.75 10.36
N GLY A 381 -3.15 18.18 10.09
CA GLY A 381 -3.71 17.99 8.74
C GLY A 381 -3.14 16.80 7.98
N LEU A 382 -2.51 15.84 8.67
CA LEU A 382 -2.06 14.59 8.06
C LEU A 382 -3.19 13.55 8.04
N VAL A 383 -3.10 12.59 7.13
CA VAL A 383 -3.94 11.39 7.08
C VAL A 383 -3.17 10.24 7.72
N PRO A 384 -3.46 9.85 8.99
CA PRO A 384 -2.72 8.77 9.64
C PRO A 384 -3.22 7.40 9.22
N VAL A 385 -2.26 6.50 8.87
CA VAL A 385 -2.51 5.12 8.45
C VAL A 385 -1.74 4.18 9.36
N TYR A 386 -2.43 3.52 10.27
CA TYR A 386 -1.85 2.63 11.27
C TYR A 386 -1.21 1.39 10.62
N TRP A 387 0.01 1.01 11.06
CA TRP A 387 0.69 -0.19 10.58
C TRP A 387 0.28 -1.44 11.37
N ASP A 388 -0.48 -2.32 10.72
CA ASP A 388 -0.87 -3.63 11.26
C ASP A 388 -0.08 -4.73 10.53
N ASN A 389 0.83 -5.42 11.22
CA ASN A 389 1.66 -6.46 10.63
C ASN A 389 1.02 -7.87 10.68
N GLY A 390 -0.18 -8.00 11.26
CA GLY A 390 -0.98 -9.22 11.29
C GLY A 390 -1.07 -9.91 12.65
N PRO A 391 0.01 -10.45 13.22
CA PRO A 391 -0.04 -11.09 14.55
C PRO A 391 -0.51 -10.10 15.63
N THR A 392 -1.31 -10.60 16.57
CA THR A 392 -1.87 -9.78 17.67
C THR A 392 -1.21 -10.07 19.02
N GLY A 393 -0.11 -10.83 19.02
CA GLY A 393 0.62 -11.27 20.22
C GLY A 393 1.81 -10.38 20.56
N ASP A 394 2.82 -11.01 21.18
CA ASP A 394 4.06 -10.36 21.57
C ASP A 394 4.83 -9.82 20.36
N LYS A 395 5.46 -8.65 20.50
CA LYS A 395 6.26 -7.97 19.45
C LYS A 395 5.50 -7.71 18.14
N ALA A 396 4.18 -7.58 18.20
CA ALA A 396 3.33 -7.41 17.06
C ALA A 396 2.44 -6.17 17.17
N SER A 397 2.01 -5.66 16.02
CA SER A 397 1.14 -4.49 15.90
C SER A 397 -0.27 -4.81 15.40
N GLY A 398 -0.59 -6.09 15.15
CA GLY A 398 -1.90 -6.51 14.65
C GLY A 398 -3.06 -6.14 15.56
N LEU A 399 -4.15 -5.68 14.96
CA LEU A 399 -5.39 -5.28 15.65
C LEU A 399 -6.52 -6.28 15.46
N PHE A 400 -6.51 -7.01 14.35
CA PHE A 400 -7.59 -7.89 13.90
C PHE A 400 -7.15 -9.33 13.78
N ASN A 401 -8.09 -10.25 13.93
CA ASN A 401 -7.92 -11.61 13.44
C ASN A 401 -7.94 -11.56 11.90
N ARG A 402 -6.80 -11.82 11.27
CA ARG A 402 -6.64 -11.72 9.82
C ARG A 402 -7.51 -12.67 9.01
N THR A 403 -8.00 -13.77 9.63
CA THR A 403 -8.89 -14.73 8.97
C THR A 403 -10.35 -14.31 9.02
N THR A 404 -10.81 -13.80 10.18
CA THR A 404 -12.23 -13.54 10.44
C THR A 404 -12.62 -12.06 10.33
N GLY A 405 -11.65 -11.13 10.42
CA GLY A 405 -11.90 -9.70 10.53
C GLY A 405 -12.35 -9.25 11.92
N GLU A 406 -12.36 -10.15 12.89
CA GLU A 406 -12.75 -9.83 14.28
C GLU A 406 -11.74 -8.88 14.93
N GLN A 407 -12.23 -7.89 15.67
CA GLN A 407 -11.43 -6.94 16.44
C GLN A 407 -10.82 -7.62 17.66
N VAL A 408 -9.50 -7.81 17.69
CA VAL A 408 -8.78 -8.47 18.79
C VAL A 408 -8.25 -7.46 19.81
N ARG A 409 -7.70 -6.34 19.31
CA ARG A 409 -7.14 -5.28 20.16
C ARG A 409 -8.08 -4.08 20.22
N ILE A 410 -9.26 -4.30 20.80
CA ILE A 410 -10.34 -3.32 20.87
C ILE A 410 -9.90 -2.04 21.60
N ASP A 411 -9.08 -2.15 22.64
CA ASP A 411 -8.52 -1.03 23.38
C ASP A 411 -7.62 -0.14 22.52
N ALA A 412 -6.72 -0.72 21.73
CA ALA A 412 -5.88 0.01 20.78
C ALA A 412 -6.70 0.60 19.63
N ILE A 413 -7.66 -0.15 19.09
CA ILE A 413 -8.59 0.35 18.07
C ILE A 413 -9.33 1.59 18.60
N ASN A 414 -9.89 1.51 19.80
CA ASN A 414 -10.60 2.63 20.42
C ASN A 414 -9.68 3.84 20.66
N ALA A 415 -8.43 3.60 21.05
CA ALA A 415 -7.44 4.67 21.22
C ALA A 415 -7.20 5.43 19.90
N ILE A 416 -7.04 4.71 18.79
CA ILE A 416 -6.86 5.30 17.45
C ILE A 416 -8.14 6.01 17.00
N ILE A 417 -9.27 5.34 17.02
CA ILE A 417 -10.53 5.87 16.46
C ILE A 417 -11.04 7.08 17.24
N SER A 418 -10.86 7.12 18.56
CA SER A 418 -11.26 8.28 19.37
C SER A 418 -10.42 9.51 19.11
N ALA A 419 -9.17 9.35 18.68
CA ALA A 419 -8.25 10.44 18.38
C ALA A 419 -8.56 11.16 17.05
N GLY A 420 -9.26 10.49 16.13
CA GLY A 420 -9.67 11.06 14.83
C GLY A 420 -11.00 11.82 14.87
N LYS A 421 -11.60 11.90 16.04
CA LYS A 421 -12.86 12.63 16.26
C LYS A 421 -12.57 14.01 16.85
#